data_546f7cf0f62461e6de4ed97080cb598e
#
_entry.id   546f7cf0f62461e6de4ed97080cb598e
#
_cell.length_a   1.000
_cell.length_b   1.000
_cell.length_c   1.000
_cell.angle_alpha   90.00
_cell.angle_beta   90.00
_cell.angle_gamma   90.00
#
_symmetry.space_group_name_H-M   'P 1'
#
loop_
_entity.id
_entity.type
_entity.pdbx_description
1 polymer ?
#
loop_
_entity_poly.entity_id
_entity_poly.type
_entity_poly.pdbx_seq_one_letter_code
_entity_poly.pdbx_strand_id
1 'polypeptide(L)'
;MRKICLIFSSVLLFSSCSDTIDEGYMIDNPEIELAIPSYFPELNSSFNLNKPTKFGVELGEKFFNDKCFSINNSISCSSCHQQKNAFADNEKQAIGVYNRIGLRNTPPIQNLAFLKFYNWDGSKLRLENQPLVPIITHEEMNSSIVEVIAKIENDSEYKSLLKKVFGDEKLTAERIYKSIAQYEYSLISANSKYDKVKTGQASFTANEQAGFQIFQKKCSSCHNGELFTDESFRNIGFPINLDSNEAGRARVTGEMKDYMSFRVPSLRNVEYTAPYGSFGQFPNLKSVLDYLDNGVINSDNLDPIFKNNGNRIPLTEQEKNRLLDFMKTLSDPTFIGK
;
A
#
# COMPACT_ATOMS: atom_id res chain seq x y z
N MET A 1 80.27 -17.46 58.14
CA MET A 1 79.78 -16.61 57.05
C MET A 1 78.29 -16.96 56.77
N ARG A 2 77.40 -16.16 57.34
CA ARG A 2 75.94 -16.35 57.17
C ARG A 2 75.48 -15.44 56.01
N LYS A 3 74.93 -16.05 54.96
CA LYS A 3 74.31 -15.32 53.85
C LYS A 3 72.83 -15.04 54.19
N ILE A 4 72.50 -13.75 54.26
CA ILE A 4 71.11 -13.26 54.42
C ILE A 4 70.49 -13.18 53.01
N CYS A 5 69.40 -13.93 52.79
CA CYS A 5 68.53 -13.82 51.58
C CYS A 5 67.45 -12.80 51.89
N LEU A 6 67.47 -11.68 51.19
CA LEU A 6 66.40 -10.69 51.17
C LEU A 6 65.30 -11.15 50.14
N ILE A 7 64.10 -11.43 50.61
CA ILE A 7 62.94 -11.70 49.80
C ILE A 7 62.27 -10.36 49.50
N PHE A 8 62.29 -9.97 48.20
CA PHE A 8 61.49 -8.84 47.70
C PHE A 8 60.06 -9.32 47.40
N SER A 9 59.11 -8.84 48.23
CA SER A 9 57.67 -9.10 47.98
C SER A 9 57.14 -8.02 47.04
N SER A 10 56.87 -8.35 45.76
CA SER A 10 56.23 -7.46 44.81
C SER A 10 54.71 -7.51 45.01
N VAL A 11 54.14 -6.41 45.45
CA VAL A 11 52.71 -6.18 45.54
C VAL A 11 52.19 -5.86 44.13
N LEU A 12 51.49 -6.80 43.48
CA LEU A 12 50.75 -6.56 42.28
C LEU A 12 49.43 -5.84 42.62
N LEU A 13 49.36 -4.55 42.27
CA LEU A 13 48.13 -3.77 42.29
C LEU A 13 47.28 -4.18 41.07
N PHE A 14 46.23 -4.98 41.28
CA PHE A 14 45.20 -5.20 40.29
C PHE A 14 44.33 -3.94 40.19
N SER A 15 44.53 -3.13 39.15
CA SER A 15 43.55 -2.12 38.73
C SER A 15 42.33 -2.86 38.19
N SER A 16 41.27 -2.92 38.99
CA SER A 16 39.95 -3.31 38.51
C SER A 16 39.44 -2.19 37.60
N CYS A 17 39.49 -2.40 36.27
CA CYS A 17 38.64 -1.66 35.36
C CYS A 17 37.20 -2.08 35.67
N SER A 18 36.45 -1.21 36.32
CA SER A 18 35.00 -1.30 36.32
C SER A 18 34.54 -0.99 34.91
N ASP A 19 34.21 -2.01 34.12
CA ASP A 19 33.39 -1.84 32.95
C ASP A 19 32.06 -1.25 33.44
N THR A 20 31.90 0.04 33.28
CA THR A 20 30.57 0.66 33.29
C THR A 20 29.82 0.02 32.15
N ILE A 21 28.97 -0.95 32.47
CA ILE A 21 27.91 -1.39 31.53
C ILE A 21 27.16 -0.13 31.23
N ASP A 22 27.37 0.40 30.01
CA ASP A 22 26.51 1.42 29.43
C ASP A 22 25.12 0.76 29.44
N GLU A 23 24.25 1.16 30.36
CA GLU A 23 22.83 0.76 30.33
C GLU A 23 22.28 1.32 29.04
N GLY A 24 22.41 0.54 27.96
CA GLY A 24 21.93 0.89 26.64
C GLY A 24 20.50 1.37 26.79
N TYR A 25 20.25 2.61 26.41
CA TYR A 25 18.93 3.21 26.43
C TYR A 25 17.95 2.28 25.73
N MET A 26 17.16 1.55 26.53
CA MET A 26 16.11 0.66 26.00
C MET A 26 15.06 1.54 25.35
N ILE A 27 14.96 1.43 24.03
CA ILE A 27 13.93 2.16 23.26
C ILE A 27 12.58 1.55 23.62
N ASP A 28 11.74 2.31 24.33
CA ASP A 28 10.34 1.92 24.60
C ASP A 28 9.47 2.26 23.38
N ASN A 29 9.59 1.44 22.36
CA ASN A 29 8.81 1.55 21.11
C ASN A 29 8.17 0.19 20.78
N PRO A 30 7.08 -0.18 21.49
CA PRO A 30 6.45 -1.50 21.33
C PRO A 30 5.84 -1.68 19.92
N GLU A 31 5.88 -2.92 19.42
CA GLU A 31 5.08 -3.32 18.25
C GLU A 31 3.61 -3.08 18.54
N ILE A 32 2.85 -2.63 17.55
CA ILE A 32 1.40 -2.49 17.65
C ILE A 32 0.73 -3.79 17.21
N GLU A 33 -0.33 -4.18 17.91
CA GLU A 33 -1.18 -5.28 17.50
C GLU A 33 -2.13 -4.80 16.39
N LEU A 34 -2.07 -5.45 15.22
CA LEU A 34 -2.99 -5.18 14.12
C LEU A 34 -4.24 -6.05 14.26
N ALA A 35 -5.43 -5.45 14.14
CA ALA A 35 -6.70 -6.17 14.18
C ALA A 35 -6.93 -6.98 12.88
N ILE A 36 -6.19 -8.07 12.73
CA ILE A 36 -6.23 -8.93 11.55
C ILE A 36 -7.18 -10.11 11.83
N PRO A 37 -8.25 -10.29 11.04
CA PRO A 37 -9.11 -11.46 11.17
C PRO A 37 -8.36 -12.76 10.83
N SER A 38 -8.67 -13.85 11.52
CA SER A 38 -8.02 -15.16 11.32
C SER A 38 -8.21 -15.76 9.92
N TYR A 39 -9.20 -15.28 9.17
CA TYR A 39 -9.48 -15.74 7.80
C TYR A 39 -8.73 -14.92 6.73
N PHE A 40 -8.02 -13.85 7.11
CA PHE A 40 -7.18 -13.08 6.16
C PHE A 40 -5.96 -13.92 5.74
N PRO A 41 -5.37 -13.63 4.57
CA PRO A 41 -4.14 -14.29 4.15
C PRO A 41 -2.98 -13.98 5.10
N GLU A 42 -1.90 -14.73 4.98
CA GLU A 42 -0.67 -14.45 5.70
C GLU A 42 -0.08 -13.09 5.29
N LEU A 43 0.55 -12.42 6.26
CA LEU A 43 1.31 -11.19 6.03
C LEU A 43 2.47 -11.45 5.07
N ASN A 44 2.80 -10.50 4.23
CA ASN A 44 3.94 -10.66 3.33
C ASN A 44 5.27 -10.72 4.11
N SER A 45 6.29 -11.33 3.50
CA SER A 45 7.59 -11.53 4.15
C SER A 45 8.30 -10.23 4.53
N SER A 46 8.07 -9.15 3.79
CA SER A 46 8.69 -7.84 4.07
C SER A 46 8.14 -7.20 5.35
N PHE A 47 6.89 -7.45 5.69
CA PHE A 47 6.27 -7.00 6.93
C PHE A 47 7.09 -7.39 8.16
N ASN A 48 7.58 -8.64 8.21
CA ASN A 48 8.37 -9.14 9.36
C ASN A 48 9.73 -8.43 9.52
N LEU A 49 10.21 -7.77 8.48
CA LEU A 49 11.47 -7.00 8.50
C LEU A 49 11.28 -5.56 8.98
N ASN A 50 10.03 -5.08 9.04
CA ASN A 50 9.70 -3.72 9.39
C ASN A 50 8.30 -3.63 10.02
N LYS A 51 8.09 -4.39 11.09
CA LYS A 51 6.81 -4.44 11.80
C LYS A 51 6.41 -3.06 12.32
N PRO A 52 5.13 -2.71 12.24
CA PRO A 52 4.62 -1.46 12.80
C PRO A 52 4.87 -1.38 14.30
N THR A 53 5.48 -0.28 14.73
CA THR A 53 5.66 0.07 16.13
C THR A 53 4.90 1.34 16.44
N LYS A 54 4.59 1.59 17.71
CA LYS A 54 3.82 2.76 18.15
C LYS A 54 4.35 4.07 17.56
N PHE A 55 5.61 4.37 17.82
CA PHE A 55 6.20 5.62 17.35
C PHE A 55 6.66 5.57 15.89
N GLY A 56 6.89 4.38 15.34
CA GLY A 56 7.17 4.22 13.92
C GLY A 56 5.96 4.55 13.05
N VAL A 57 4.76 4.14 13.47
CA VAL A 57 3.49 4.50 12.82
C VAL A 57 3.22 6.01 12.96
N GLU A 58 3.41 6.59 14.16
CA GLU A 58 3.23 8.03 14.40
C GLU A 58 4.18 8.87 13.52
N LEU A 59 5.45 8.49 13.44
CA LEU A 59 6.43 9.14 12.56
C LEU A 59 6.07 8.97 11.09
N GLY A 60 5.64 7.78 10.69
CA GLY A 60 5.21 7.49 9.32
C GLY A 60 3.98 8.29 8.91
N GLU A 61 2.98 8.40 9.79
CA GLU A 61 1.78 9.23 9.58
C GLU A 61 2.15 10.72 9.43
N LYS A 62 3.08 11.22 10.27
CA LYS A 62 3.58 12.58 10.16
C LYS A 62 4.24 12.82 8.80
N PHE A 63 5.13 11.92 8.34
CA PHE A 63 5.74 12.01 7.01
C PHE A 63 4.70 11.95 5.90
N PHE A 64 3.73 11.06 6.01
CA PHE A 64 2.66 10.87 5.02
C PHE A 64 1.79 12.13 4.82
N ASN A 65 1.60 12.90 5.87
CA ASN A 65 0.81 14.13 5.85
C ASN A 65 1.62 15.40 5.56
N ASP A 66 2.96 15.32 5.59
CA ASP A 66 3.79 16.51 5.45
C ASP A 66 4.01 16.90 3.98
N LYS A 67 3.67 18.13 3.65
CA LYS A 67 3.82 18.70 2.32
C LYS A 67 5.27 19.02 1.94
N CYS A 68 6.19 19.00 2.92
CA CYS A 68 7.63 19.22 2.66
C CYS A 68 8.24 18.20 1.69
N PHE A 69 7.58 17.06 1.48
CA PHE A 69 7.98 16.04 0.54
C PHE A 69 7.87 16.46 -0.92
N SER A 70 7.06 17.46 -1.25
CA SER A 70 7.00 18.03 -2.59
C SER A 70 7.95 19.23 -2.76
N ILE A 71 8.40 19.48 -3.99
CA ILE A 71 9.40 20.54 -4.28
C ILE A 71 8.96 21.92 -3.79
N ASN A 72 7.67 22.22 -3.95
CA ASN A 72 7.08 23.52 -3.60
C ASN A 72 6.24 23.50 -2.32
N ASN A 73 6.28 22.41 -1.53
CA ASN A 73 5.52 22.22 -0.30
C ASN A 73 3.99 22.33 -0.48
N SER A 74 3.45 21.99 -1.66
CA SER A 74 2.01 22.12 -1.94
C SER A 74 1.21 20.84 -1.68
N ILE A 75 1.82 19.66 -1.87
CA ILE A 75 1.17 18.35 -1.74
C ILE A 75 1.96 17.41 -0.85
N SER A 76 1.26 16.45 -0.26
CA SER A 76 1.78 15.32 0.53
C SER A 76 1.20 14.02 0.01
N CYS A 77 1.56 12.86 0.59
CA CYS A 77 0.95 11.58 0.24
C CYS A 77 -0.57 11.61 0.47
N SER A 78 -1.02 12.21 1.58
CA SER A 78 -2.45 12.36 1.90
C SER A 78 -3.22 13.31 0.97
N SER A 79 -2.55 14.06 0.10
CA SER A 79 -3.22 14.87 -0.93
C SER A 79 -3.91 13.97 -1.97
N CYS A 80 -3.26 12.85 -2.34
CA CYS A 80 -3.81 11.85 -3.26
C CYS A 80 -4.42 10.65 -2.52
N HIS A 81 -3.84 10.21 -1.41
CA HIS A 81 -4.35 9.09 -0.62
C HIS A 81 -5.23 9.58 0.54
N GLN A 82 -6.49 9.92 0.24
CA GLN A 82 -7.43 10.53 1.19
C GLN A 82 -8.25 9.48 1.92
N GLN A 83 -8.19 9.45 3.25
CA GLN A 83 -8.89 8.44 4.08
C GLN A 83 -10.39 8.35 3.74
N LYS A 84 -11.08 9.47 3.58
CA LYS A 84 -12.52 9.51 3.24
C LYS A 84 -12.88 8.78 1.94
N ASN A 85 -11.92 8.59 1.04
CA ASN A 85 -12.03 7.89 -0.23
C ASN A 85 -11.32 6.53 -0.20
N ALA A 86 -11.22 5.91 0.97
CA ALA A 86 -10.46 4.68 1.21
C ALA A 86 -9.00 4.80 0.72
N PHE A 87 -8.38 5.96 0.94
CA PHE A 87 -7.03 6.30 0.51
C PHE A 87 -6.81 6.30 -1.02
N ALA A 88 -7.84 6.64 -1.79
CA ALA A 88 -7.77 7.10 -3.18
C ALA A 88 -8.09 8.61 -3.24
N ASP A 89 -8.16 9.24 -4.43
CA ASP A 89 -8.35 10.69 -4.58
C ASP A 89 -9.63 11.12 -5.30
N ASN A 90 -10.35 10.25 -5.97
CA ASN A 90 -11.48 10.56 -6.83
C ASN A 90 -11.15 11.31 -8.14
N GLU A 91 -9.87 11.38 -8.49
CA GLU A 91 -9.42 11.95 -9.76
C GLU A 91 -9.18 10.84 -10.81
N LYS A 92 -9.31 11.16 -12.09
CA LYS A 92 -8.99 10.19 -13.14
C LYS A 92 -7.55 9.74 -13.09
N GLN A 93 -6.65 10.70 -12.91
CA GLN A 93 -5.21 10.50 -12.76
C GLN A 93 -4.73 11.42 -11.64
N ALA A 94 -3.69 10.99 -10.91
CA ALA A 94 -3.12 11.78 -9.83
C ALA A 94 -2.78 13.21 -10.30
N ILE A 95 -3.04 14.21 -9.44
CA ILE A 95 -2.69 15.61 -9.70
C ILE A 95 -1.53 15.99 -8.79
N GLY A 96 -0.37 16.20 -9.39
CA GLY A 96 0.85 16.56 -8.68
C GLY A 96 1.10 18.07 -8.59
N VAL A 97 2.34 18.42 -8.21
CA VAL A 97 2.77 19.82 -8.11
C VAL A 97 2.56 20.57 -9.44
N TYR A 98 2.24 21.85 -9.33
CA TYR A 98 1.94 22.71 -10.49
C TYR A 98 0.76 22.23 -11.35
N ASN A 99 -0.17 21.45 -10.77
CA ASN A 99 -1.32 20.83 -11.43
C ASN A 99 -0.92 19.90 -12.60
N ARG A 100 0.23 19.27 -12.52
CA ARG A 100 0.65 18.27 -13.50
C ARG A 100 -0.16 17.01 -13.34
N ILE A 101 -0.54 16.40 -14.46
CA ILE A 101 -1.33 15.18 -14.48
C ILE A 101 -0.38 13.98 -14.50
N GLY A 102 -0.50 13.12 -13.52
CA GLY A 102 0.24 11.87 -13.40
C GLY A 102 -0.15 10.85 -14.46
N LEU A 103 0.63 9.78 -14.56
CA LEU A 103 0.39 8.74 -15.56
C LEU A 103 -0.88 7.91 -15.27
N ARG A 104 -1.22 7.70 -14.00
CA ARG A 104 -2.22 6.71 -13.58
C ARG A 104 -3.18 7.26 -12.53
N ASN A 105 -4.31 6.57 -12.40
CA ASN A 105 -5.22 6.73 -11.28
C ASN A 105 -4.54 6.34 -9.97
N THR A 106 -4.83 7.07 -8.89
CA THR A 106 -4.31 6.81 -7.54
C THR A 106 -4.91 5.51 -6.98
N PRO A 107 -4.13 4.44 -6.79
CA PRO A 107 -4.65 3.21 -6.21
C PRO A 107 -4.88 3.39 -4.71
N PRO A 108 -5.91 2.74 -4.13
CA PRO A 108 -6.10 2.74 -2.67
C PRO A 108 -4.95 2.02 -1.96
N ILE A 109 -4.54 2.53 -0.78
CA ILE A 109 -3.45 1.96 0.02
C ILE A 109 -3.96 1.26 1.28
N GLN A 110 -4.92 0.37 1.14
CA GLN A 110 -5.46 -0.45 2.22
C GLN A 110 -4.92 -1.89 2.16
N ASN A 111 -4.74 -2.51 3.32
CA ASN A 111 -4.33 -3.91 3.44
C ASN A 111 -3.01 -4.24 2.73
N LEU A 112 -2.10 -3.27 2.60
CA LEU A 112 -0.82 -3.46 1.90
C LEU A 112 0.10 -4.48 2.58
N ALA A 113 -0.10 -4.76 3.87
CA ALA A 113 0.65 -5.75 4.63
C ALA A 113 0.53 -7.19 4.06
N PHE A 114 -0.49 -7.46 3.25
CA PHE A 114 -0.76 -8.76 2.67
C PHE A 114 -0.32 -8.88 1.21
N LEU A 115 -0.01 -7.76 0.53
CA LEU A 115 0.29 -7.74 -0.89
C LEU A 115 1.76 -8.04 -1.15
N LYS A 116 2.04 -8.70 -2.28
CA LYS A 116 3.39 -9.03 -2.76
C LYS A 116 3.94 -8.02 -3.76
N PHE A 117 3.03 -7.29 -4.42
CA PHE A 117 3.34 -6.34 -5.46
C PHE A 117 2.67 -5.00 -5.18
N TYR A 118 3.41 -3.92 -5.35
CA TYR A 118 2.91 -2.56 -5.19
C TYR A 118 2.93 -1.83 -6.53
N ASN A 119 2.14 -0.75 -6.64
CA ASN A 119 1.80 -0.03 -7.87
C ASN A 119 0.95 -0.87 -8.84
N TRP A 120 0.37 -0.22 -9.85
CA TRP A 120 -0.44 -0.86 -10.88
C TRP A 120 0.32 -1.91 -11.70
N ASP A 121 1.61 -1.68 -11.92
CA ASP A 121 2.49 -2.55 -12.73
C ASP A 121 3.34 -3.52 -11.89
N GLY A 122 3.21 -3.48 -10.57
CA GLY A 122 4.00 -4.30 -9.66
C GLY A 122 5.49 -3.97 -9.68
N SER A 123 5.85 -2.72 -9.96
CA SER A 123 7.24 -2.27 -10.03
C SER A 123 7.98 -2.30 -8.70
N LYS A 124 7.26 -2.45 -7.58
CA LYS A 124 7.83 -2.56 -6.24
C LYS A 124 7.41 -3.86 -5.58
N LEU A 125 8.38 -4.54 -4.96
CA LEU A 125 8.21 -5.80 -4.23
C LEU A 125 8.27 -5.60 -2.71
N ARG A 126 8.73 -4.44 -2.28
CA ARG A 126 8.81 -4.05 -0.86
C ARG A 126 8.17 -2.68 -0.71
N LEU A 127 7.32 -2.56 0.32
CA LEU A 127 6.60 -1.31 0.56
C LEU A 127 7.55 -0.16 0.89
N GLU A 128 8.66 -0.43 1.60
CA GLU A 128 9.68 0.57 1.93
C GLU A 128 10.33 1.21 0.70
N ASN A 129 10.26 0.58 -0.46
CA ASN A 129 10.82 1.12 -1.70
C ASN A 129 9.79 1.91 -2.53
N GLN A 130 8.51 1.89 -2.13
CA GLN A 130 7.45 2.55 -2.88
C GLN A 130 7.46 4.08 -2.71
N PRO A 131 7.68 4.67 -1.50
CA PRO A 131 7.59 6.12 -1.31
C PRO A 131 8.58 6.94 -2.15
N LEU A 132 9.70 6.34 -2.57
CA LEU A 132 10.64 7.01 -3.46
C LEU A 132 9.99 7.39 -4.81
N VAL A 133 9.06 6.57 -5.31
CA VAL A 133 8.46 6.78 -6.65
C VAL A 133 7.73 8.12 -6.75
N PRO A 134 6.71 8.42 -5.92
CA PRO A 134 6.02 9.71 -6.00
C PRO A 134 6.93 10.91 -5.67
N ILE A 135 7.92 10.73 -4.79
CA ILE A 135 8.85 11.82 -4.41
C ILE A 135 9.62 12.31 -5.64
N ILE A 136 10.18 11.40 -6.46
CA ILE A 136 11.03 11.77 -7.59
C ILE A 136 10.28 11.95 -8.91
N THR A 137 9.01 11.53 -8.99
CA THR A 137 8.24 11.63 -10.23
C THR A 137 7.90 13.10 -10.51
N HIS A 138 8.29 13.57 -11.70
CA HIS A 138 8.11 14.96 -12.14
C HIS A 138 6.64 15.40 -12.14
N GLU A 139 5.73 14.51 -12.48
CA GLU A 139 4.28 14.76 -12.56
C GLU A 139 3.61 14.63 -11.19
N GLU A 140 4.34 14.20 -10.14
CA GLU A 140 3.81 14.03 -8.78
C GLU A 140 4.46 15.05 -7.83
N MET A 141 5.39 14.64 -6.96
CA MET A 141 6.03 15.55 -5.98
C MET A 141 7.23 16.32 -6.54
N ASN A 142 7.88 15.83 -7.62
CA ASN A 142 9.00 16.46 -8.31
C ASN A 142 10.11 16.94 -7.35
N SER A 143 10.49 16.14 -6.37
CA SER A 143 11.47 16.45 -5.34
C SER A 143 12.57 15.39 -5.30
N SER A 144 13.46 15.48 -4.35
CA SER A 144 14.43 14.45 -4.05
C SER A 144 14.47 14.17 -2.54
N ILE A 145 14.87 12.96 -2.15
CA ILE A 145 14.99 12.63 -0.74
C ILE A 145 16.03 13.48 -0.02
N VAL A 146 17.05 13.95 -0.74
CA VAL A 146 18.06 14.86 -0.20
C VAL A 146 17.44 16.22 0.15
N GLU A 147 16.61 16.78 -0.74
CA GLU A 147 15.88 18.02 -0.47
C GLU A 147 14.89 17.87 0.68
N VAL A 148 14.16 16.74 0.75
CA VAL A 148 13.25 16.45 1.86
C VAL A 148 14.02 16.43 3.19
N ILE A 149 15.13 15.71 3.27
CA ILE A 149 15.95 15.64 4.48
C ILE A 149 16.43 17.06 4.88
N ALA A 150 16.96 17.83 3.95
CA ALA A 150 17.45 19.19 4.22
C ALA A 150 16.36 20.13 4.77
N LYS A 151 15.08 19.94 4.34
CA LYS A 151 13.95 20.73 4.84
C LYS A 151 13.59 20.43 6.30
N ILE A 152 13.74 19.18 6.76
CA ILE A 152 13.16 18.73 8.05
C ILE A 152 14.20 18.21 9.05
N GLU A 153 15.48 18.05 8.69
CA GLU A 153 16.53 17.48 9.57
C GLU A 153 16.74 18.27 10.87
N ASN A 154 16.38 19.56 10.88
CA ASN A 154 16.50 20.42 12.05
C ASN A 154 15.20 20.63 12.83
N ASP A 155 14.09 20.06 12.37
CA ASP A 155 12.81 20.14 13.06
C ASP A 155 12.82 19.32 14.36
N SER A 156 12.45 19.97 15.47
CA SER A 156 12.53 19.37 16.81
C SER A 156 11.55 18.25 17.05
N GLU A 157 10.37 18.29 16.38
CA GLU A 157 9.35 17.25 16.50
C GLU A 157 9.80 15.98 15.77
N TYR A 158 10.38 16.11 14.55
CA TYR A 158 10.99 14.98 13.87
C TYR A 158 12.14 14.37 14.64
N LYS A 159 13.03 15.19 15.22
CA LYS A 159 14.13 14.72 16.08
C LYS A 159 13.60 13.94 17.28
N SER A 160 12.57 14.45 17.95
CA SER A 160 11.95 13.78 19.09
C SER A 160 11.38 12.41 18.70
N LEU A 161 10.65 12.32 17.59
CA LEU A 161 10.10 11.06 17.10
C LEU A 161 11.20 10.08 16.65
N LEU A 162 12.22 10.57 15.92
CA LEU A 162 13.36 9.75 15.51
C LEU A 162 14.07 9.12 16.71
N LYS A 163 14.26 9.87 17.78
CA LYS A 163 14.85 9.35 19.03
C LYS A 163 13.99 8.26 19.66
N LYS A 164 12.65 8.39 19.66
CA LYS A 164 11.73 7.37 20.17
C LYS A 164 11.74 6.11 19.30
N VAL A 165 11.88 6.24 17.97
CA VAL A 165 11.82 5.10 17.03
C VAL A 165 13.16 4.40 16.91
N PHE A 166 14.27 5.16 16.79
CA PHE A 166 15.59 4.64 16.40
C PHE A 166 16.69 4.84 17.46
N GLY A 167 16.38 5.51 18.60
CA GLY A 167 17.33 5.77 19.67
C GLY A 167 18.22 7.00 19.47
N ASP A 168 18.19 7.61 18.30
CA ASP A 168 18.94 8.83 17.98
C ASP A 168 18.13 9.76 17.06
N GLU A 169 18.63 10.98 16.83
CA GLU A 169 17.94 12.02 16.06
C GLU A 169 18.33 12.05 14.57
N LYS A 170 19.09 11.05 14.08
CA LYS A 170 19.59 11.04 12.71
C LYS A 170 18.48 10.74 11.71
N LEU A 171 18.21 11.66 10.80
CA LEU A 171 17.28 11.47 9.68
C LEU A 171 18.03 10.87 8.49
N THR A 172 17.48 9.78 7.94
CA THR A 172 17.98 9.11 6.72
C THR A 172 16.85 8.71 5.80
N ALA A 173 17.13 8.54 4.51
CA ALA A 173 16.16 8.04 3.54
C ALA A 173 15.53 6.70 3.97
N GLU A 174 16.35 5.77 4.46
CA GLU A 174 15.87 4.47 4.94
C GLU A 174 14.87 4.62 6.09
N ARG A 175 15.15 5.48 7.07
CA ARG A 175 14.26 5.71 8.22
C ARG A 175 12.95 6.35 7.81
N ILE A 176 12.98 7.29 6.87
CA ILE A 176 11.78 7.89 6.28
C ILE A 176 10.93 6.81 5.63
N TYR A 177 11.50 6.02 4.72
CA TYR A 177 10.76 5.01 3.97
C TYR A 177 10.22 3.89 4.87
N LYS A 178 11.01 3.43 5.85
CA LYS A 178 10.56 2.45 6.85
C LYS A 178 9.39 2.97 7.67
N SER A 179 9.44 4.21 8.12
CA SER A 179 8.36 4.78 8.93
C SER A 179 7.07 4.96 8.11
N ILE A 180 7.15 5.47 6.86
CA ILE A 180 5.99 5.56 5.97
C ILE A 180 5.39 4.16 5.75
N ALA A 181 6.22 3.16 5.47
CA ALA A 181 5.74 1.79 5.29
C ALA A 181 5.10 1.21 6.57
N GLN A 182 5.59 1.52 7.77
CA GLN A 182 4.95 1.12 9.03
C GLN A 182 3.55 1.72 9.17
N TYR A 183 3.37 3.00 8.83
CA TYR A 183 2.05 3.61 8.79
C TYR A 183 1.13 2.92 7.77
N GLU A 184 1.60 2.72 6.54
CA GLU A 184 0.82 2.07 5.49
C GLU A 184 0.48 0.61 5.82
N TYR A 185 1.38 -0.15 6.46
CA TYR A 185 1.10 -1.50 6.98
C TYR A 185 0.01 -1.51 8.05
N SER A 186 -0.13 -0.42 8.81
CA SER A 186 -1.17 -0.30 9.84
C SER A 186 -2.57 -0.05 9.28
N LEU A 187 -2.70 0.29 7.99
CA LEU A 187 -3.97 0.60 7.34
C LEU A 187 -4.75 -0.69 6.99
N ILE A 188 -5.32 -1.32 8.01
CA ILE A 188 -6.09 -2.56 7.87
C ILE A 188 -7.58 -2.24 7.76
N SER A 189 -8.22 -2.67 6.66
CA SER A 189 -9.67 -2.60 6.44
C SER A 189 -10.25 -4.02 6.49
N ALA A 190 -10.99 -4.33 7.56
CA ALA A 190 -11.49 -5.67 7.88
C ALA A 190 -12.82 -5.68 8.62
N ASN A 191 -13.61 -4.59 8.56
CA ASN A 191 -14.88 -4.45 9.28
C ASN A 191 -16.06 -4.08 8.35
N SER A 192 -16.02 -4.57 7.11
CA SER A 192 -17.10 -4.42 6.14
C SER A 192 -18.31 -5.31 6.50
N LYS A 193 -19.44 -5.10 5.81
CA LYS A 193 -20.58 -6.01 5.94
C LYS A 193 -20.21 -7.44 5.54
N TYR A 194 -19.39 -7.62 4.49
CA TYR A 194 -18.85 -8.92 4.10
C TYR A 194 -18.11 -9.60 5.26
N ASP A 195 -17.26 -8.87 5.96
CA ASP A 195 -16.50 -9.40 7.12
C ASP A 195 -17.44 -9.83 8.26
N LYS A 196 -18.47 -9.04 8.52
CA LYS A 196 -19.50 -9.37 9.52
C LYS A 196 -20.32 -10.61 9.13
N VAL A 197 -20.61 -10.80 7.86
CA VAL A 197 -21.27 -12.02 7.36
C VAL A 197 -20.32 -13.21 7.51
N LYS A 198 -19.06 -13.05 7.17
CA LYS A 198 -18.03 -14.09 7.29
C LYS A 198 -17.86 -14.58 8.73
N THR A 199 -18.01 -13.70 9.71
CA THR A 199 -17.91 -14.00 11.14
C THR A 199 -19.25 -14.33 11.81
N GLY A 200 -20.35 -14.40 11.05
CA GLY A 200 -21.69 -14.71 11.58
C GLY A 200 -22.36 -13.55 12.32
N GLN A 201 -21.83 -12.34 12.24
CA GLN A 201 -22.36 -11.14 12.91
C GLN A 201 -23.43 -10.42 12.07
N ALA A 202 -23.56 -10.76 10.79
CA ALA A 202 -24.55 -10.21 9.86
C ALA A 202 -24.98 -11.26 8.85
N SER A 203 -25.99 -10.92 8.03
CA SER A 203 -26.42 -11.74 6.90
C SER A 203 -26.54 -10.86 5.64
N PHE A 204 -26.30 -11.45 4.49
CA PHE A 204 -26.62 -10.80 3.21
C PHE A 204 -28.13 -10.70 3.03
N THR A 205 -28.60 -9.63 2.41
CA THR A 205 -29.94 -9.58 1.81
C THR A 205 -30.03 -10.55 0.64
N ALA A 206 -31.24 -10.82 0.15
CA ALA A 206 -31.44 -11.72 -0.99
C ALA A 206 -30.69 -11.23 -2.26
N ASN A 207 -30.65 -9.91 -2.50
CA ASN A 207 -29.93 -9.34 -3.65
C ASN A 207 -28.41 -9.43 -3.48
N GLU A 208 -27.88 -9.10 -2.31
CA GLU A 208 -26.45 -9.23 -1.99
C GLU A 208 -25.98 -10.68 -2.10
N GLN A 209 -26.78 -11.64 -1.58
CA GLN A 209 -26.49 -13.07 -1.71
C GLN A 209 -26.48 -13.54 -3.16
N ALA A 210 -27.45 -13.11 -3.96
CA ALA A 210 -27.49 -13.41 -5.39
C ALA A 210 -26.30 -12.75 -6.12
N GLY A 211 -25.93 -11.52 -5.76
CA GLY A 211 -24.75 -10.82 -6.25
C GLY A 211 -23.47 -11.56 -5.93
N PHE A 212 -23.31 -12.05 -4.70
CA PHE A 212 -22.17 -12.88 -4.29
C PHE A 212 -22.05 -14.16 -5.13
N GLN A 213 -23.15 -14.86 -5.38
CA GLN A 213 -23.14 -16.06 -6.23
C GLN A 213 -22.73 -15.75 -7.68
N ILE A 214 -23.21 -14.62 -8.25
CA ILE A 214 -22.80 -14.16 -9.59
C ILE A 214 -21.31 -13.81 -9.58
N PHE A 215 -20.84 -13.09 -8.56
CA PHE A 215 -19.45 -12.73 -8.37
C PHE A 215 -18.54 -13.96 -8.33
N GLN A 216 -18.89 -14.96 -7.52
CA GLN A 216 -18.14 -16.21 -7.44
C GLN A 216 -18.03 -16.91 -8.80
N LYS A 217 -19.07 -16.86 -9.63
CA LYS A 217 -19.09 -17.53 -10.92
C LYS A 217 -18.35 -16.76 -12.01
N LYS A 218 -18.40 -15.42 -12.00
CA LYS A 218 -17.97 -14.59 -13.15
C LYS A 218 -16.73 -13.71 -12.85
N CYS A 219 -16.40 -13.46 -11.58
CA CYS A 219 -15.37 -12.50 -11.19
C CYS A 219 -14.24 -13.11 -10.35
N SER A 220 -14.53 -14.20 -9.61
CA SER A 220 -13.58 -14.76 -8.63
C SER A 220 -12.37 -15.45 -9.23
N SER A 221 -12.32 -15.67 -10.55
CA SER A 221 -11.13 -16.19 -11.23
C SER A 221 -9.93 -15.22 -11.16
N CYS A 222 -10.20 -13.93 -10.92
CA CYS A 222 -9.22 -12.86 -10.74
C CYS A 222 -9.33 -12.23 -9.35
N HIS A 223 -10.56 -11.93 -8.94
CA HIS A 223 -10.85 -11.28 -7.66
C HIS A 223 -11.22 -12.30 -6.59
N ASN A 224 -10.30 -13.20 -6.24
CA ASN A 224 -10.51 -14.25 -5.24
C ASN A 224 -9.93 -13.91 -3.87
N GLY A 225 -10.18 -14.82 -2.90
CA GLY A 225 -9.73 -14.69 -1.53
C GLY A 225 -10.36 -13.50 -0.79
N GLU A 226 -9.91 -13.28 0.41
CA GLU A 226 -10.50 -12.29 1.33
C GLU A 226 -10.12 -10.85 1.01
N LEU A 227 -9.11 -10.67 0.18
CA LEU A 227 -8.72 -9.36 -0.35
C LEU A 227 -9.35 -9.07 -1.72
N PHE A 228 -10.08 -10.02 -2.31
CA PHE A 228 -10.68 -9.89 -3.63
C PHE A 228 -9.66 -9.53 -4.72
N THR A 229 -8.52 -10.22 -4.70
CA THR A 229 -7.43 -10.12 -5.69
C THR A 229 -6.58 -11.39 -5.65
N ASP A 230 -6.12 -11.85 -6.81
CA ASP A 230 -5.09 -12.89 -6.94
C ASP A 230 -3.71 -12.28 -7.17
N GLU A 231 -3.61 -10.95 -7.22
CA GLU A 231 -2.41 -10.15 -7.54
C GLU A 231 -1.74 -10.52 -8.88
N SER A 232 -2.37 -11.33 -9.72
CA SER A 232 -1.86 -11.61 -11.06
C SER A 232 -1.88 -10.37 -11.95
N PHE A 233 -1.05 -10.39 -13.00
CA PHE A 233 -1.01 -9.30 -13.98
C PHE A 233 -1.79 -9.71 -15.21
N ARG A 234 -2.80 -8.91 -15.58
CA ARG A 234 -3.73 -9.25 -16.65
C ARG A 234 -3.99 -8.06 -17.57
N ASN A 235 -4.04 -8.31 -18.86
CA ASN A 235 -4.61 -7.39 -19.82
C ASN A 235 -6.10 -7.73 -19.96
N ILE A 236 -6.96 -6.83 -19.51
CA ILE A 236 -8.41 -6.98 -19.55
C ILE A 236 -9.05 -6.11 -20.64
N GLY A 237 -8.25 -5.66 -21.60
CA GLY A 237 -8.71 -4.92 -22.78
C GLY A 237 -9.30 -3.56 -22.46
N PHE A 238 -8.88 -2.88 -21.39
CA PHE A 238 -9.32 -1.52 -21.11
C PHE A 238 -8.80 -0.54 -22.16
N PRO A 239 -9.54 0.56 -22.47
CA PRO A 239 -9.11 1.54 -23.45
C PRO A 239 -7.72 2.10 -23.12
N ILE A 240 -6.87 2.19 -24.13
CA ILE A 240 -5.52 2.75 -24.01
C ILE A 240 -5.63 4.27 -24.06
N ASN A 241 -4.90 4.93 -23.17
CA ASN A 241 -4.66 6.36 -23.30
C ASN A 241 -3.53 6.58 -24.33
N LEU A 242 -3.87 6.95 -25.55
CA LEU A 242 -2.90 7.14 -26.64
C LEU A 242 -1.95 8.33 -26.41
N ASP A 243 -2.34 9.27 -25.57
CA ASP A 243 -1.51 10.44 -25.23
C ASP A 243 -0.45 10.12 -24.17
N SER A 244 -0.52 8.94 -23.57
CA SER A 244 0.43 8.49 -22.56
C SER A 244 1.38 7.43 -23.12
N ASN A 245 2.63 7.49 -22.70
CA ASN A 245 3.61 6.42 -22.98
C ASN A 245 3.40 5.25 -21.98
N GLU A 246 2.19 4.69 -21.91
CA GLU A 246 1.87 3.61 -20.99
C GLU A 246 2.04 2.24 -21.67
N ALA A 247 2.64 1.31 -20.94
CA ALA A 247 2.81 -0.07 -21.37
C ALA A 247 2.43 -1.09 -20.29
N GLY A 248 1.86 -0.65 -19.17
CA GLY A 248 1.50 -1.52 -18.04
C GLY A 248 2.72 -2.26 -17.49
N ARG A 249 2.55 -3.52 -17.18
CA ARG A 249 3.60 -4.41 -16.65
C ARG A 249 4.83 -4.50 -17.57
N ALA A 250 4.67 -4.34 -18.88
CA ALA A 250 5.80 -4.34 -19.82
C ALA A 250 6.84 -3.25 -19.53
N ARG A 251 6.47 -2.14 -18.85
CA ARG A 251 7.46 -1.14 -18.36
C ARG A 251 8.46 -1.72 -17.36
N VAL A 252 8.08 -2.80 -16.67
CA VAL A 252 8.90 -3.46 -15.64
C VAL A 252 9.64 -4.65 -16.20
N THR A 253 8.96 -5.44 -17.05
CA THR A 253 9.52 -6.71 -17.56
C THR A 253 10.26 -6.56 -18.89
N GLY A 254 9.93 -5.56 -19.70
CA GLY A 254 10.39 -5.42 -21.08
C GLY A 254 9.72 -6.40 -22.06
N GLU A 255 8.75 -7.21 -21.61
CA GLU A 255 8.15 -8.30 -22.37
C GLU A 255 6.80 -7.88 -22.99
N MET A 256 6.64 -8.04 -24.30
CA MET A 256 5.39 -7.68 -25.01
C MET A 256 4.17 -8.50 -24.54
N LYS A 257 4.37 -9.72 -24.01
CA LYS A 257 3.28 -10.49 -23.40
C LYS A 257 2.64 -9.78 -22.19
N ASP A 258 3.36 -8.86 -21.55
CA ASP A 258 2.93 -8.09 -20.40
C ASP A 258 2.42 -6.69 -20.78
N TYR A 259 2.33 -6.37 -22.08
CA TYR A 259 1.89 -5.06 -22.55
C TYR A 259 0.45 -4.79 -22.10
N MET A 260 0.22 -3.61 -21.50
CA MET A 260 -1.06 -3.20 -20.92
C MET A 260 -1.66 -4.18 -19.90
N SER A 261 -0.83 -5.07 -19.34
CA SER A 261 -1.22 -5.87 -18.18
C SER A 261 -1.01 -5.08 -16.90
N PHE A 262 -1.99 -5.15 -16.01
CA PHE A 262 -1.97 -4.50 -14.70
C PHE A 262 -2.27 -5.53 -13.61
N ARG A 263 -1.77 -5.26 -12.41
CA ARG A 263 -2.08 -6.09 -11.25
C ARG A 263 -3.59 -6.03 -10.97
N VAL A 264 -4.20 -7.19 -10.78
CA VAL A 264 -5.60 -7.27 -10.35
C VAL A 264 -5.75 -6.54 -9.01
N PRO A 265 -6.51 -5.42 -8.94
CA PRO A 265 -6.65 -4.67 -7.69
C PRO A 265 -7.59 -5.39 -6.71
N SER A 266 -7.39 -5.13 -5.41
CA SER A 266 -8.38 -5.49 -4.39
C SER A 266 -9.71 -4.77 -4.66
N LEU A 267 -10.83 -5.44 -4.38
CA LEU A 267 -12.15 -4.80 -4.44
C LEU A 267 -12.66 -4.34 -3.06
N ARG A 268 -11.86 -4.49 -2.00
CA ARG A 268 -12.23 -3.92 -0.70
C ARG A 268 -12.39 -2.41 -0.83
N ASN A 269 -13.45 -1.87 -0.24
CA ASN A 269 -13.82 -0.46 -0.30
C ASN A 269 -14.02 0.10 -1.74
N VAL A 270 -14.23 -0.76 -2.71
CA VAL A 270 -14.33 -0.35 -4.12
C VAL A 270 -15.44 0.71 -4.37
N GLU A 271 -16.49 0.76 -3.54
CA GLU A 271 -17.54 1.79 -3.63
C GLU A 271 -16.99 3.24 -3.47
N TYR A 272 -15.89 3.41 -2.73
CA TYR A 272 -15.35 4.74 -2.38
C TYR A 272 -14.22 5.21 -3.30
N THR A 273 -13.73 4.35 -4.19
CA THR A 273 -12.50 4.58 -4.95
C THR A 273 -12.72 4.91 -6.43
N ALA A 274 -13.91 5.44 -6.78
CA ALA A 274 -14.17 5.95 -8.12
C ALA A 274 -13.26 7.15 -8.44
N PRO A 275 -12.87 7.36 -9.73
CA PRO A 275 -13.17 6.56 -10.91
C PRO A 275 -12.28 5.32 -11.05
N TYR A 276 -12.64 4.37 -11.91
CA TYR A 276 -12.03 3.05 -12.01
C TYR A 276 -11.18 2.87 -13.28
N GLY A 277 -10.31 1.86 -13.22
CA GLY A 277 -9.31 1.56 -14.24
C GLY A 277 -8.00 2.28 -13.98
N SER A 278 -6.91 1.81 -14.62
CA SER A 278 -5.56 2.35 -14.40
C SER A 278 -5.39 3.83 -14.78
N PHE A 279 -6.33 4.39 -15.54
CA PHE A 279 -6.40 5.80 -15.94
C PHE A 279 -7.70 6.48 -15.47
N GLY A 280 -8.48 5.87 -14.58
CA GLY A 280 -9.78 6.40 -14.18
C GLY A 280 -10.77 6.53 -15.34
N GLN A 281 -10.76 5.56 -16.29
CA GLN A 281 -11.57 5.61 -17.51
C GLN A 281 -13.06 5.53 -17.20
N PHE A 282 -13.45 4.86 -16.12
CA PHE A 282 -14.84 4.57 -15.79
C PHE A 282 -15.29 5.37 -14.57
N PRO A 283 -16.31 6.23 -14.71
CA PRO A 283 -16.75 7.12 -13.63
C PRO A 283 -17.44 6.39 -12.46
N ASN A 284 -17.95 5.18 -12.69
CA ASN A 284 -18.64 4.39 -11.68
C ASN A 284 -18.56 2.89 -11.98
N LEU A 285 -18.89 2.04 -11.00
CA LEU A 285 -18.85 0.57 -11.14
C LEU A 285 -19.79 0.05 -12.21
N LYS A 286 -20.94 0.69 -12.41
CA LYS A 286 -21.86 0.25 -13.46
C LYS A 286 -21.20 0.38 -14.84
N SER A 287 -20.50 1.47 -15.11
CA SER A 287 -19.80 1.67 -16.39
C SER A 287 -18.68 0.65 -16.61
N VAL A 288 -18.02 0.18 -15.54
CA VAL A 288 -17.07 -0.96 -15.63
C VAL A 288 -17.82 -2.23 -16.07
N LEU A 289 -18.91 -2.57 -15.39
CA LEU A 289 -19.70 -3.78 -15.71
C LEU A 289 -20.30 -3.71 -17.10
N ASP A 290 -20.78 -2.54 -17.54
CA ASP A 290 -21.29 -2.32 -18.89
C ASP A 290 -20.20 -2.53 -19.95
N TYR A 291 -18.99 -2.03 -19.70
CA TYR A 291 -17.84 -2.20 -20.59
C TYR A 291 -17.45 -3.68 -20.70
N LEU A 292 -17.35 -4.39 -19.59
CA LEU A 292 -17.00 -5.81 -19.55
C LEU A 292 -18.05 -6.68 -20.27
N ASP A 293 -19.33 -6.29 -20.22
CA ASP A 293 -20.43 -6.98 -20.88
C ASP A 293 -20.52 -6.69 -22.39
N ASN A 294 -20.30 -5.44 -22.80
CA ASN A 294 -20.42 -5.02 -24.20
C ASN A 294 -19.28 -5.49 -25.11
N GLY A 295 -18.16 -5.88 -24.53
CA GLY A 295 -16.98 -6.34 -25.25
C GLY A 295 -15.77 -5.42 -25.05
N VAL A 296 -14.68 -6.02 -24.62
CA VAL A 296 -13.40 -5.34 -24.36
C VAL A 296 -12.55 -5.28 -25.65
N ILE A 297 -11.57 -4.38 -25.67
CA ILE A 297 -10.65 -4.26 -26.81
C ILE A 297 -9.81 -5.54 -26.91
N ASN A 298 -9.82 -6.14 -28.11
CA ASN A 298 -9.04 -7.33 -28.38
C ASN A 298 -7.55 -6.99 -28.53
N SER A 299 -6.70 -7.89 -28.04
CA SER A 299 -5.24 -7.83 -28.21
C SER A 299 -4.64 -9.23 -28.13
N ASP A 300 -3.40 -9.39 -28.59
CA ASP A 300 -2.73 -10.70 -28.62
C ASP A 300 -2.56 -11.29 -27.21
N ASN A 301 -2.36 -10.45 -26.20
CA ASN A 301 -2.22 -10.85 -24.81
C ASN A 301 -3.46 -10.57 -23.95
N LEU A 302 -4.64 -10.38 -24.57
CA LEU A 302 -5.90 -10.28 -23.83
C LEU A 302 -6.11 -11.53 -22.98
N ASP A 303 -6.57 -11.35 -21.72
CA ASP A 303 -6.77 -12.47 -20.81
C ASP A 303 -7.72 -13.53 -21.40
N PRO A 304 -7.41 -14.84 -21.26
CA PRO A 304 -8.21 -15.94 -21.80
C PRO A 304 -9.67 -15.92 -21.38
N ILE A 305 -10.02 -15.38 -20.21
CA ILE A 305 -11.40 -15.29 -19.74
C ILE A 305 -12.27 -14.47 -20.70
N PHE A 306 -11.69 -13.45 -21.33
CA PHE A 306 -12.38 -12.65 -22.35
C PHE A 306 -12.34 -13.33 -23.72
N LYS A 307 -11.16 -13.77 -24.18
CA LYS A 307 -10.99 -14.42 -25.49
C LYS A 307 -11.96 -15.59 -25.68
N ASN A 308 -12.07 -16.44 -24.66
CA ASN A 308 -12.93 -17.63 -24.69
C ASN A 308 -14.41 -17.32 -24.63
N ASN A 309 -14.80 -16.08 -24.33
CA ASN A 309 -16.20 -15.64 -24.19
C ASN A 309 -16.57 -14.53 -25.20
N GLY A 310 -15.90 -14.45 -26.35
CA GLY A 310 -16.18 -13.44 -27.36
C GLY A 310 -15.82 -12.02 -26.95
N ASN A 311 -14.69 -11.89 -26.25
CA ASN A 311 -14.11 -10.67 -25.69
C ASN A 311 -15.03 -9.95 -24.69
N ARG A 312 -15.84 -10.68 -23.92
CA ARG A 312 -16.77 -10.10 -22.94
C ARG A 312 -17.00 -11.02 -21.74
N ILE A 313 -17.53 -10.45 -20.67
CA ILE A 313 -18.18 -11.18 -19.56
C ILE A 313 -19.68 -10.93 -19.67
N PRO A 314 -20.48 -11.86 -20.21
CA PRO A 314 -21.93 -11.65 -20.41
C PRO A 314 -22.63 -11.38 -19.07
N LEU A 315 -23.33 -10.26 -18.95
CA LEU A 315 -24.08 -9.82 -17.77
C LEU A 315 -25.44 -9.26 -18.16
N THR A 316 -26.51 -9.76 -17.57
CA THR A 316 -27.83 -9.10 -17.66
C THR A 316 -27.86 -7.87 -16.76
N GLU A 317 -28.74 -6.92 -16.99
CA GLU A 317 -28.92 -5.74 -16.14
C GLU A 317 -29.27 -6.14 -14.69
N GLN A 318 -30.03 -7.22 -14.50
CA GLN A 318 -30.33 -7.73 -13.18
C GLN A 318 -29.07 -8.26 -12.47
N GLU A 319 -28.20 -8.97 -13.18
CA GLU A 319 -26.91 -9.45 -12.63
C GLU A 319 -25.99 -8.29 -12.27
N LYS A 320 -25.91 -7.25 -13.11
CA LYS A 320 -25.12 -6.03 -12.81
C LYS A 320 -25.60 -5.36 -11.54
N ASN A 321 -26.91 -5.17 -11.37
CA ASN A 321 -27.47 -4.56 -10.16
C ASN A 321 -27.17 -5.40 -8.90
N ARG A 322 -27.28 -6.72 -8.97
CA ARG A 322 -26.94 -7.63 -7.87
C ARG A 322 -25.45 -7.63 -7.54
N LEU A 323 -24.59 -7.56 -8.56
CA LEU A 323 -23.14 -7.38 -8.36
C LEU A 323 -22.82 -6.07 -7.66
N LEU A 324 -23.47 -4.96 -8.03
CA LEU A 324 -23.32 -3.68 -7.36
C LEU A 324 -23.76 -3.75 -5.89
N ASP A 325 -24.89 -4.40 -5.60
CA ASP A 325 -25.35 -4.61 -4.22
C ASP A 325 -24.34 -5.44 -3.42
N PHE A 326 -23.76 -6.49 -3.99
CA PHE A 326 -22.70 -7.27 -3.34
C PHE A 326 -21.44 -6.43 -3.14
N MET A 327 -20.94 -5.71 -4.16
CA MET A 327 -19.70 -4.91 -4.04
C MET A 327 -19.79 -3.83 -2.95
N LYS A 328 -20.98 -3.27 -2.70
CA LYS A 328 -21.21 -2.36 -1.56
C LYS A 328 -20.97 -3.03 -0.21
N THR A 329 -21.18 -4.36 -0.10
CA THR A 329 -20.90 -5.08 1.15
C THR A 329 -19.42 -5.16 1.50
N LEU A 330 -18.52 -4.84 0.55
CA LEU A 330 -17.06 -4.81 0.75
C LEU A 330 -16.58 -3.48 1.35
N SER A 331 -17.49 -2.52 1.56
CA SER A 331 -17.22 -1.21 2.14
C SER A 331 -17.10 -1.28 3.65
N ASP A 332 -16.03 -0.70 4.18
CA ASP A 332 -15.73 -0.57 5.60
C ASP A 332 -15.85 0.90 6.03
N PRO A 333 -17.01 1.31 6.58
CA PRO A 333 -17.21 2.71 6.98
C PRO A 333 -16.23 3.16 8.07
N THR A 334 -15.80 2.27 8.95
CA THR A 334 -14.87 2.62 10.04
C THR A 334 -13.48 2.96 9.50
N PHE A 335 -13.06 2.31 8.43
CA PHE A 335 -11.78 2.58 7.78
C PHE A 335 -11.72 3.97 7.14
N ILE A 336 -12.82 4.46 6.60
CA ILE A 336 -12.92 5.79 5.98
C ILE A 336 -13.33 6.89 6.96
N GLY A 337 -13.40 6.60 8.27
CA GLY A 337 -13.70 7.58 9.31
C GLY A 337 -15.17 7.96 9.41
N LYS A 338 -16.10 7.04 9.06
CA LYS A 338 -17.55 7.20 9.18
C LYS A 338 -18.17 6.35 10.28
#